data_5ccc646d851c32ad80c1d58267fcf00e
#
_entry.id   5ccc646d851c32ad80c1d58267fcf00e
#
_cell.length_a   1.000
_cell.length_b   1.000
_cell.length_c   1.000
_cell.angle_alpha   90.00
_cell.angle_beta   90.00
_cell.angle_gamma   90.00
#
_symmetry.space_group_name_H-M   'P 1'
#
loop_
_entity.id
_entity.type
_entity.pdbx_description
1 polymer ?
#
loop_
_entity_poly.entity_id
_entity_poly.type
_entity_poly.pdbx_seq_one_letter_code
_entity_poly.pdbx_strand_id
1 'polypeptide(L)'
;DAEKQLGTIETQVEAKKGDDGALVDLKVKTDELIRQLLKISVDLRPRLNDVTARLSQLGEKPAEGEAEEAPAVAEERNRLNATRLEINTLTGRAEDLSIRASNLSDKITDLRRQLFTERLFEHTEISGAVVDEAIDVFSTELSDFNRTVSSWFSFIWKFKRVPLGTAVMLSLVMALVLLVAEYRLFGSLIRRDPTERDPAYMSRFSVAFWSTILPALALGAFLVASFFFLDTFNVLRPDIAPIGAALFGFAGLVFFVAMLARAVLAPKAPSWRLVRLSNTGARDLNFAVLSMAVVNGFDYVLGAISVTLSSPVVLTVMKSFVSSVIVGLIVFIVSFLRPVLAESGDPAARGRPWPKTLAVSFRLIGIALILLSAIGYVGLSRFLATRIVVTGAVLATMYIGILSGKAISAPNQFGETRVGRFLQQRFELRPVALDQAGIAAGLAIYLFAIAVGLPLILISWGFQPRDLEIWLINVFTEINIGTIRISIFGDRKSVV
;
A
#
# COMPACT_ATOMS: atom_id res chain seq x y z
N ASP A 1 -19.97 -27.06 13.98
CA ASP A 1 -18.54 -26.63 14.00
C ASP A 1 -18.41 -25.11 13.86
N ALA A 2 -19.07 -24.47 12.89
CA ALA A 2 -19.02 -23.01 12.67
C ALA A 2 -19.50 -22.22 13.89
N GLU A 3 -20.56 -22.65 14.57
CA GLU A 3 -21.06 -22.01 15.79
C GLU A 3 -20.05 -22.07 16.95
N LYS A 4 -19.38 -23.21 17.13
CA LYS A 4 -18.30 -23.36 18.13
C LYS A 4 -17.10 -22.47 17.78
N GLN A 5 -16.74 -22.42 16.51
CA GLN A 5 -15.65 -21.54 16.04
C GLN A 5 -15.98 -20.08 16.32
N LEU A 6 -17.19 -19.63 15.99
CA LEU A 6 -17.63 -18.25 16.23
C LEU A 6 -17.61 -17.93 17.74
N GLY A 7 -18.14 -18.79 18.62
CA GLY A 7 -18.09 -18.59 20.06
C GLY A 7 -16.66 -18.56 20.62
N THR A 8 -15.74 -19.36 20.06
CA THR A 8 -14.32 -19.30 20.43
C THR A 8 -13.68 -17.97 20.03
N ILE A 9 -13.99 -17.48 18.83
CA ILE A 9 -13.49 -16.18 18.35
C ILE A 9 -14.06 -15.05 19.21
N GLU A 10 -15.36 -15.06 19.53
CA GLU A 10 -16.00 -14.07 20.41
C GLU A 10 -15.29 -13.98 21.76
N THR A 11 -15.01 -15.13 22.39
CA THR A 11 -14.28 -15.20 23.66
C THR A 11 -12.86 -14.66 23.56
N GLN A 12 -12.16 -14.98 22.47
CA GLN A 12 -10.79 -14.49 22.24
C GLN A 12 -10.76 -12.98 21.96
N VAL A 13 -11.76 -12.42 21.28
CA VAL A 13 -11.88 -10.97 21.06
C VAL A 13 -12.02 -10.25 22.39
N GLU A 14 -12.86 -10.75 23.30
CA GLU A 14 -13.02 -10.14 24.61
C GLU A 14 -11.74 -10.23 25.47
N ALA A 15 -11.03 -11.36 25.42
CA ALA A 15 -9.78 -11.56 26.16
C ALA A 15 -8.60 -10.72 25.62
N LYS A 16 -8.62 -10.37 24.32
CA LYS A 16 -7.51 -9.69 23.65
C LYS A 16 -7.87 -8.30 23.12
N LYS A 17 -8.83 -7.61 23.75
CA LYS A 17 -9.29 -6.27 23.35
C LYS A 17 -8.17 -5.24 23.20
N GLY A 18 -7.09 -5.32 23.99
CA GLY A 18 -5.96 -4.39 23.99
C GLY A 18 -4.84 -4.72 22.99
N ASP A 19 -4.91 -5.86 22.31
CA ASP A 19 -3.88 -6.34 21.37
C ASP A 19 -4.35 -6.21 19.93
N ASP A 20 -3.92 -5.15 19.23
CA ASP A 20 -4.29 -4.91 17.84
C ASP A 20 -3.82 -6.03 16.89
N GLY A 21 -2.64 -6.61 17.14
CA GLY A 21 -2.13 -7.72 16.33
C GLY A 21 -3.02 -8.97 16.44
N ALA A 22 -3.40 -9.33 17.67
CA ALA A 22 -4.33 -10.44 17.89
C ALA A 22 -5.72 -10.17 17.30
N LEU A 23 -6.21 -8.91 17.37
CA LEU A 23 -7.48 -8.51 16.75
C LEU A 23 -7.45 -8.61 15.22
N VAL A 24 -6.30 -8.34 14.57
CA VAL A 24 -6.13 -8.56 13.11
C VAL A 24 -6.30 -10.03 12.76
N ASP A 25 -5.62 -10.92 13.47
CA ASP A 25 -5.71 -12.36 13.22
C ASP A 25 -7.13 -12.90 13.44
N LEU A 26 -7.80 -12.42 14.49
CA LEU A 26 -9.19 -12.79 14.78
C LEU A 26 -10.15 -12.28 13.71
N LYS A 27 -9.92 -11.06 13.18
CA LYS A 27 -10.70 -10.54 12.06
C LYS A 27 -10.55 -11.42 10.81
N VAL A 28 -9.33 -11.82 10.45
CA VAL A 28 -9.07 -12.70 9.31
C VAL A 28 -9.83 -14.03 9.46
N LYS A 29 -9.80 -14.63 10.66
CA LYS A 29 -10.55 -15.87 10.94
C LYS A 29 -12.07 -15.67 10.84
N THR A 30 -12.58 -14.56 11.36
CA THR A 30 -14.01 -14.23 11.27
C THR A 30 -14.46 -14.04 9.82
N ASP A 31 -13.67 -13.31 9.03
CA ASP A 31 -13.94 -13.06 7.63
C ASP A 31 -13.88 -14.35 6.79
N GLU A 32 -13.00 -15.29 7.13
CA GLU A 32 -12.94 -16.62 6.51
C GLU A 32 -14.19 -17.44 6.84
N LEU A 33 -14.64 -17.40 8.10
CA LEU A 33 -15.86 -18.07 8.53
C LEU A 33 -17.09 -17.52 7.79
N ILE A 34 -17.19 -16.19 7.61
CA ILE A 34 -18.25 -15.56 6.80
C ILE A 34 -18.25 -16.10 5.39
N ARG A 35 -17.08 -16.19 4.73
CA ARG A 35 -16.96 -16.73 3.36
C ARG A 35 -17.41 -18.18 3.28
N GLN A 36 -17.07 -19.01 4.26
CA GLN A 36 -17.48 -20.42 4.31
C GLN A 36 -19.01 -20.55 4.48
N LEU A 37 -19.61 -19.76 5.35
CA LEU A 37 -21.06 -19.74 5.59
C LEU A 37 -21.82 -19.28 4.36
N LEU A 38 -21.36 -18.21 3.68
CA LEU A 38 -21.95 -17.74 2.43
C LEU A 38 -21.84 -18.79 1.33
N LYS A 39 -20.70 -19.47 1.24
CA LYS A 39 -20.51 -20.57 0.28
C LYS A 39 -21.50 -21.70 0.50
N ILE A 40 -21.72 -22.12 1.75
CA ILE A 40 -22.73 -23.15 2.10
C ILE A 40 -24.11 -22.71 1.63
N SER A 41 -24.51 -21.48 1.87
CA SER A 41 -25.80 -20.94 1.43
C SER A 41 -25.95 -20.96 -0.10
N VAL A 42 -24.88 -20.62 -0.83
CA VAL A 42 -24.85 -20.64 -2.29
C VAL A 42 -24.90 -22.08 -2.83
N ASP A 43 -24.14 -23.01 -2.24
CA ASP A 43 -24.05 -24.40 -2.67
C ASP A 43 -25.37 -25.18 -2.41
N LEU A 44 -26.17 -24.75 -1.43
CA LEU A 44 -27.48 -25.36 -1.13
C LEU A 44 -28.61 -24.89 -2.06
N ARG A 45 -28.49 -23.70 -2.69
CA ARG A 45 -29.53 -23.14 -3.59
C ARG A 45 -29.91 -24.06 -4.77
N PRO A 46 -28.96 -24.61 -5.54
CA PRO A 46 -29.31 -25.51 -6.65
C PRO A 46 -30.08 -26.75 -6.18
N ARG A 47 -29.69 -27.30 -5.01
CA ARG A 47 -30.34 -28.47 -4.41
C ARG A 47 -31.74 -28.15 -3.95
N LEU A 48 -31.98 -26.98 -3.39
CA LEU A 48 -33.32 -26.50 -3.03
C LEU A 48 -34.20 -26.34 -4.26
N ASN A 49 -33.66 -25.78 -5.35
CA ASN A 49 -34.36 -25.62 -6.62
C ASN A 49 -34.74 -26.97 -7.23
N ASP A 50 -33.84 -27.97 -7.21
CA ASP A 50 -34.11 -29.33 -7.72
C ASP A 50 -35.24 -30.01 -6.91
N VAL A 51 -35.16 -29.96 -5.58
CA VAL A 51 -36.22 -30.50 -4.71
C VAL A 51 -37.53 -29.80 -4.93
N THR A 52 -37.54 -28.48 -5.10
CA THR A 52 -38.76 -27.71 -5.37
C THR A 52 -39.35 -28.05 -6.74
N ALA A 53 -38.50 -28.19 -7.77
CA ALA A 53 -38.93 -28.60 -9.11
C ALA A 53 -39.55 -30.01 -9.11
N ARG A 54 -38.94 -30.96 -8.39
CA ARG A 54 -39.51 -32.32 -8.24
C ARG A 54 -40.84 -32.33 -7.48
N LEU A 55 -40.96 -31.52 -6.43
CA LEU A 55 -42.23 -31.35 -5.71
C LEU A 55 -43.32 -30.78 -6.62
N SER A 56 -42.98 -29.81 -7.48
CA SER A 56 -43.94 -29.25 -8.44
C SER A 56 -44.37 -30.26 -9.53
N GLN A 57 -43.48 -31.17 -9.92
CA GLN A 57 -43.82 -32.27 -10.87
C GLN A 57 -44.79 -33.30 -10.27
N LEU A 58 -44.75 -33.48 -8.94
CA LEU A 58 -45.72 -34.36 -8.25
C LEU A 58 -47.13 -33.75 -8.14
N GLY A 59 -47.29 -32.47 -8.51
CA GLY A 59 -48.56 -31.76 -8.40
C GLY A 59 -48.95 -31.40 -6.95
N GLU A 60 -50.16 -30.85 -6.77
CA GLU A 60 -50.69 -30.56 -5.44
C GLU A 60 -51.21 -31.85 -4.78
N LYS A 61 -51.15 -31.86 -3.43
CA LYS A 61 -51.71 -32.98 -2.66
C LYS A 61 -53.24 -33.02 -2.88
N PRO A 62 -53.83 -34.21 -3.17
CA PRO A 62 -55.28 -34.33 -3.31
C PRO A 62 -56.01 -33.70 -2.11
N ALA A 63 -57.10 -32.97 -2.40
CA ALA A 63 -57.95 -32.40 -1.36
C ALA A 63 -58.74 -33.49 -0.62
N GLU A 64 -59.20 -33.19 0.60
CA GLU A 64 -60.05 -34.10 1.35
C GLU A 64 -61.32 -34.43 0.57
N GLY A 65 -61.45 -35.69 0.12
CA GLY A 65 -62.59 -36.19 -0.70
C GLY A 65 -62.23 -36.59 -2.13
N GLU A 66 -60.99 -36.38 -2.58
CA GLU A 66 -60.46 -36.88 -3.85
C GLU A 66 -59.84 -38.30 -3.69
N ALA A 67 -59.53 -38.96 -4.79
CA ALA A 67 -58.90 -40.29 -4.79
C ALA A 67 -57.55 -40.22 -4.01
N GLU A 68 -57.36 -41.22 -3.11
CA GLU A 68 -56.09 -41.28 -2.32
C GLU A 68 -54.86 -41.36 -3.24
N GLU A 69 -53.86 -40.56 -2.90
CA GLU A 69 -52.59 -40.57 -3.61
C GLU A 69 -51.91 -41.94 -3.54
N ALA A 70 -51.33 -42.42 -4.63
CA ALA A 70 -50.57 -43.67 -4.63
C ALA A 70 -49.51 -43.70 -3.54
N PRO A 71 -49.38 -44.76 -2.72
CA PRO A 71 -48.50 -44.79 -1.56
C PRO A 71 -47.07 -44.42 -1.88
N ALA A 72 -46.55 -44.81 -3.05
CA ALA A 72 -45.20 -44.46 -3.50
C ALA A 72 -45.02 -42.96 -3.78
N VAL A 73 -46.07 -42.28 -4.29
CA VAL A 73 -46.01 -40.81 -4.54
C VAL A 73 -46.10 -40.05 -3.26
N ALA A 74 -46.93 -40.49 -2.29
CA ALA A 74 -47.04 -39.90 -0.96
C ALA A 74 -45.70 -40.02 -0.19
N GLU A 75 -45.03 -41.17 -0.27
CA GLU A 75 -43.73 -41.40 0.37
C GLU A 75 -42.65 -40.48 -0.24
N GLU A 76 -42.55 -40.39 -1.57
CA GLU A 76 -41.58 -39.50 -2.23
C GLU A 76 -41.85 -38.01 -1.92
N ARG A 77 -43.12 -37.59 -1.88
CA ARG A 77 -43.49 -36.22 -1.46
C ARG A 77 -43.07 -35.92 -0.04
N ASN A 78 -43.26 -36.83 0.89
CA ASN A 78 -42.87 -36.69 2.28
C ASN A 78 -41.34 -36.58 2.41
N ARG A 79 -40.60 -37.41 1.65
CA ARG A 79 -39.16 -37.39 1.59
C ARG A 79 -38.61 -36.04 1.06
N LEU A 80 -39.18 -35.57 -0.06
CA LEU A 80 -38.79 -34.30 -0.68
C LEU A 80 -39.11 -33.10 0.24
N ASN A 81 -40.28 -33.13 0.92
CA ASN A 81 -40.63 -32.09 1.88
C ASN A 81 -39.69 -32.10 3.10
N ALA A 82 -39.31 -33.28 3.62
CA ALA A 82 -38.33 -33.39 4.67
C ALA A 82 -36.96 -32.82 4.26
N THR A 83 -36.49 -33.17 3.04
CA THR A 83 -35.23 -32.64 2.49
C THR A 83 -35.29 -31.11 2.28
N ARG A 84 -36.44 -30.58 1.78
CA ARG A 84 -36.65 -29.14 1.64
C ARG A 84 -36.57 -28.41 2.99
N LEU A 85 -37.21 -28.98 4.03
CA LEU A 85 -37.17 -28.41 5.38
C LEU A 85 -35.74 -28.40 5.95
N GLU A 86 -35.01 -29.50 5.76
CA GLU A 86 -33.61 -29.61 6.20
C GLU A 86 -32.75 -28.57 5.50
N ILE A 87 -32.84 -28.42 4.17
CA ILE A 87 -32.08 -27.40 3.42
C ILE A 87 -32.42 -26.00 3.90
N ASN A 88 -33.69 -25.66 4.07
CA ASN A 88 -34.12 -24.35 4.57
C ASN A 88 -33.61 -24.09 5.98
N THR A 89 -33.62 -25.09 6.86
CA THR A 89 -33.10 -24.96 8.22
C THR A 89 -31.61 -24.73 8.22
N LEU A 90 -30.84 -25.46 7.38
CA LEU A 90 -29.40 -25.29 7.25
C LEU A 90 -29.05 -23.93 6.65
N THR A 91 -29.77 -23.49 5.63
CA THR A 91 -29.57 -22.17 5.01
C THR A 91 -29.86 -21.04 6.01
N GLY A 92 -31.01 -21.14 6.72
CA GLY A 92 -31.32 -20.14 7.76
C GLY A 92 -30.29 -20.07 8.90
N ARG A 93 -29.77 -21.23 9.34
CA ARG A 93 -28.68 -21.26 10.34
C ARG A 93 -27.38 -20.65 9.77
N ALA A 94 -27.04 -20.94 8.52
CA ALA A 94 -25.84 -20.38 7.89
C ALA A 94 -25.95 -18.85 7.73
N GLU A 95 -27.13 -18.35 7.38
CA GLU A 95 -27.42 -16.92 7.29
C GLU A 95 -27.33 -16.23 8.64
N ASP A 96 -27.96 -16.79 9.70
CA ASP A 96 -27.90 -16.25 11.06
C ASP A 96 -26.45 -16.19 11.57
N LEU A 97 -25.70 -17.29 11.43
CA LEU A 97 -24.28 -17.31 11.80
C LEU A 97 -23.45 -16.34 10.99
N SER A 98 -23.76 -16.15 9.70
CA SER A 98 -23.07 -15.17 8.84
C SER A 98 -23.31 -13.73 9.32
N ILE A 99 -24.55 -13.40 9.72
CA ILE A 99 -24.89 -12.10 10.29
C ILE A 99 -24.16 -11.89 11.63
N ARG A 100 -24.17 -12.88 12.52
CA ARG A 100 -23.43 -12.79 13.79
C ARG A 100 -21.93 -12.63 13.59
N ALA A 101 -21.34 -13.37 12.64
CA ALA A 101 -19.93 -13.25 12.30
C ALA A 101 -19.61 -11.88 11.69
N SER A 102 -20.50 -11.32 10.85
CA SER A 102 -20.36 -9.97 10.33
C SER A 102 -20.38 -8.91 11.45
N ASN A 103 -21.33 -9.01 12.36
CA ASN A 103 -21.39 -8.09 13.52
C ASN A 103 -20.14 -8.20 14.39
N LEU A 104 -19.59 -9.40 14.55
CA LEU A 104 -18.32 -9.59 15.26
C LEU A 104 -17.14 -8.95 14.52
N SER A 105 -17.08 -9.10 13.19
CA SER A 105 -16.05 -8.45 12.35
C SER A 105 -16.12 -6.93 12.47
N ASP A 106 -17.32 -6.35 12.49
CA ASP A 106 -17.53 -4.91 12.71
C ASP A 106 -17.08 -4.48 14.11
N LYS A 107 -17.46 -5.25 15.15
CA LYS A 107 -17.00 -5.01 16.53
C LYS A 107 -15.48 -5.04 16.64
N ILE A 108 -14.82 -6.00 16.00
CA ILE A 108 -13.35 -6.06 15.97
C ILE A 108 -12.79 -4.81 15.30
N THR A 109 -13.40 -4.35 14.21
CA THR A 109 -12.98 -3.14 13.49
C THR A 109 -13.10 -1.90 14.37
N ASP A 110 -14.19 -1.77 15.12
CA ASP A 110 -14.42 -0.65 16.05
C ASP A 110 -13.43 -0.68 17.23
N LEU A 111 -13.18 -1.85 17.83
CA LEU A 111 -12.16 -2.02 18.86
C LEU A 111 -10.78 -1.60 18.36
N ARG A 112 -10.39 -2.02 17.16
CA ARG A 112 -9.13 -1.62 16.55
C ARG A 112 -9.04 -0.12 16.29
N ARG A 113 -10.15 0.51 15.88
CA ARG A 113 -10.23 1.96 15.71
C ARG A 113 -10.08 2.69 17.04
N GLN A 114 -10.71 2.20 18.10
CA GLN A 114 -10.55 2.74 19.44
C GLN A 114 -9.11 2.66 19.92
N LEU A 115 -8.48 1.47 19.87
CA LEU A 115 -7.07 1.28 20.21
C LEU A 115 -6.13 2.19 19.41
N PHE A 116 -6.39 2.32 18.11
CA PHE A 116 -5.62 3.22 17.27
C PHE A 116 -5.76 4.68 17.73
N THR A 117 -6.99 5.12 18.03
CA THR A 117 -7.25 6.48 18.49
C THR A 117 -6.60 6.72 19.86
N GLU A 118 -6.75 5.79 20.81
CA GLU A 118 -6.12 5.88 22.12
C GLU A 118 -4.59 6.02 22.01
N ARG A 119 -3.94 5.18 21.22
CA ARG A 119 -2.49 5.26 20.98
C ARG A 119 -2.05 6.54 20.29
N LEU A 120 -2.86 7.11 19.39
CA LEU A 120 -2.54 8.38 18.72
C LEU A 120 -2.61 9.56 19.69
N PHE A 121 -3.60 9.57 20.59
CA PHE A 121 -3.84 10.65 21.52
C PHE A 121 -3.28 10.37 22.91
N GLU A 122 -2.46 9.33 23.07
CA GLU A 122 -1.72 9.09 24.29
C GLU A 122 -0.78 10.26 24.56
N HIS A 123 -0.99 10.90 25.70
CA HIS A 123 -0.20 12.06 26.13
C HIS A 123 1.00 11.57 26.96
N THR A 124 2.18 11.93 26.53
CA THR A 124 3.43 11.63 27.24
C THR A 124 4.06 12.95 27.71
N GLU A 125 4.22 13.12 29.01
CA GLU A 125 4.92 14.30 29.55
C GLU A 125 6.40 14.26 29.16
N ILE A 126 6.82 15.22 28.33
CA ILE A 126 8.22 15.39 27.95
C ILE A 126 8.84 16.40 28.90
N SER A 127 9.33 15.92 30.05
CA SER A 127 10.08 16.71 31.03
C SER A 127 11.59 16.55 30.82
N GLY A 128 12.39 17.46 31.42
CA GLY A 128 13.85 17.32 31.41
C GLY A 128 14.32 15.99 32.00
N ALA A 129 13.63 15.50 33.05
CA ALA A 129 13.94 14.20 33.66
C ALA A 129 13.74 13.02 32.69
N VAL A 130 12.72 13.08 31.84
CA VAL A 130 12.48 12.05 30.80
C VAL A 130 13.56 12.08 29.72
N VAL A 131 14.09 13.27 29.40
CA VAL A 131 15.19 13.41 28.45
C VAL A 131 16.48 12.82 29.04
N ASP A 132 16.80 13.11 30.29
CA ASP A 132 17.98 12.57 30.99
C ASP A 132 17.90 11.04 31.10
N GLU A 133 16.74 10.51 31.52
CA GLU A 133 16.48 9.07 31.54
C GLU A 133 16.65 8.44 30.16
N ALA A 134 16.13 9.07 29.11
CA ALA A 134 16.26 8.56 27.74
C ALA A 134 17.73 8.51 27.28
N ILE A 135 18.55 9.46 27.68
CA ILE A 135 20.01 9.48 27.36
C ILE A 135 20.73 8.32 28.04
N ASP A 136 20.44 8.09 29.32
CA ASP A 136 21.05 7.00 30.10
C ASP A 136 20.63 5.62 29.53
N VAL A 137 19.33 5.44 29.26
CA VAL A 137 18.80 4.23 28.64
C VAL A 137 19.39 4.03 27.25
N PHE A 138 19.53 5.08 26.44
CA PHE A 138 20.11 5.00 25.10
C PHE A 138 21.56 4.50 25.13
N SER A 139 22.37 4.97 26.10
CA SER A 139 23.76 4.51 26.26
C SER A 139 23.84 3.01 26.57
N THR A 140 22.93 2.53 27.41
CA THR A 140 22.81 1.11 27.78
C THR A 140 22.37 0.28 26.59
N GLU A 141 21.35 0.73 25.87
CA GLU A 141 20.83 0.04 24.69
C GLU A 141 21.81 -0.02 23.53
N LEU A 142 22.59 1.05 23.33
CA LEU A 142 23.68 1.05 22.35
C LEU A 142 24.73 -0.01 22.69
N SER A 143 25.05 -0.17 23.97
CA SER A 143 25.94 -1.23 24.46
C SER A 143 25.36 -2.62 24.21
N ASP A 144 24.06 -2.84 24.48
CA ASP A 144 23.35 -4.10 24.27
C ASP A 144 23.22 -4.42 22.78
N PHE A 145 22.92 -3.45 21.95
CA PHE A 145 22.94 -3.57 20.50
C PHE A 145 24.33 -3.98 20.00
N ASN A 146 25.37 -3.28 20.42
CA ASN A 146 26.73 -3.60 20.03
C ASN A 146 27.14 -5.01 20.47
N ARG A 147 26.75 -5.44 21.69
CA ARG A 147 26.97 -6.80 22.19
C ARG A 147 26.23 -7.84 21.34
N THR A 148 24.98 -7.59 20.98
CA THR A 148 24.16 -8.49 20.14
C THR A 148 24.77 -8.64 18.75
N VAL A 149 25.12 -7.54 18.10
CA VAL A 149 25.75 -7.55 16.76
C VAL A 149 27.13 -8.20 16.80
N SER A 150 27.94 -7.89 17.80
CA SER A 150 29.28 -8.46 17.98
C SER A 150 29.22 -9.96 18.24
N SER A 151 28.27 -10.42 19.07
CA SER A 151 28.04 -11.85 19.32
C SER A 151 27.60 -12.59 18.06
N TRP A 152 26.68 -11.99 17.27
CA TRP A 152 26.26 -12.54 15.99
C TRP A 152 27.43 -12.63 14.99
N PHE A 153 28.20 -11.56 14.86
CA PHE A 153 29.38 -11.55 13.98
C PHE A 153 30.41 -12.60 14.39
N SER A 154 30.68 -12.73 15.69
CA SER A 154 31.57 -13.77 16.23
C SER A 154 31.05 -15.18 15.96
N PHE A 155 29.74 -15.41 16.09
CA PHE A 155 29.09 -16.67 15.76
C PHE A 155 29.26 -17.01 14.27
N ILE A 156 28.99 -16.07 13.38
CA ILE A 156 29.16 -16.26 11.93
C ILE A 156 30.62 -16.59 11.62
N TRP A 157 31.54 -15.81 12.17
CA TRP A 157 32.96 -15.98 11.89
C TRP A 157 33.51 -17.32 12.38
N LYS A 158 32.99 -17.86 13.48
CA LYS A 158 33.41 -19.16 14.00
C LYS A 158 32.74 -20.33 13.30
N PHE A 159 31.45 -20.25 13.04
CA PHE A 159 30.64 -21.41 12.68
C PHE A 159 30.01 -21.36 11.30
N LYS A 160 29.86 -20.17 10.70
CA LYS A 160 29.07 -19.94 9.47
C LYS A 160 29.87 -19.24 8.35
N ARG A 161 31.20 -19.29 8.35
CA ARG A 161 32.03 -18.65 7.32
C ARG A 161 31.69 -19.11 5.90
N VAL A 162 31.57 -20.43 5.70
CA VAL A 162 31.25 -21.00 4.40
C VAL A 162 29.83 -20.66 3.98
N PRO A 163 28.78 -20.89 4.81
CA PRO A 163 27.42 -20.43 4.50
C PRO A 163 27.32 -18.92 4.20
N LEU A 164 28.01 -18.07 4.98
CA LEU A 164 28.07 -16.63 4.68
C LEU A 164 28.71 -16.36 3.33
N GLY A 165 29.86 -16.99 3.05
CA GLY A 165 30.57 -16.85 1.78
C GLY A 165 29.70 -17.26 0.59
N THR A 166 28.96 -18.36 0.70
CA THR A 166 28.02 -18.80 -0.35
C THR A 166 26.85 -17.85 -0.53
N ALA A 167 26.24 -17.36 0.55
CA ALA A 167 25.15 -16.38 0.49
C ALA A 167 25.62 -15.07 -0.17
N VAL A 168 26.80 -14.56 0.23
CA VAL A 168 27.37 -13.35 -0.36
C VAL A 168 27.72 -13.54 -1.83
N MET A 169 28.33 -14.68 -2.21
CA MET A 169 28.62 -14.97 -3.60
C MET A 169 27.36 -15.03 -4.46
N LEU A 170 26.31 -15.70 -3.99
CA LEU A 170 25.03 -15.75 -4.71
C LEU A 170 24.40 -14.36 -4.83
N SER A 171 24.47 -13.54 -3.77
CA SER A 171 24.01 -12.15 -3.81
C SER A 171 24.80 -11.32 -4.83
N LEU A 172 26.12 -11.48 -4.90
CA LEU A 172 26.96 -10.80 -5.90
C LEU A 172 26.67 -11.27 -7.33
N VAL A 173 26.45 -12.55 -7.54
CA VAL A 173 26.02 -13.09 -8.84
C VAL A 173 24.68 -12.52 -9.23
N MET A 174 23.70 -12.47 -8.30
CA MET A 174 22.40 -11.84 -8.53
C MET A 174 22.55 -10.36 -8.88
N ALA A 175 23.37 -9.61 -8.14
CA ALA A 175 23.66 -8.22 -8.44
C ALA A 175 24.24 -8.03 -9.85
N LEU A 176 25.20 -8.86 -10.22
CA LEU A 176 25.82 -8.83 -11.56
C LEU A 176 24.80 -9.14 -12.65
N VAL A 177 23.96 -10.16 -12.47
CA VAL A 177 22.90 -10.53 -13.43
C VAL A 177 21.92 -9.38 -13.59
N LEU A 178 21.45 -8.79 -12.48
CA LEU A 178 20.52 -7.66 -12.53
C LEU A 178 21.14 -6.43 -13.20
N LEU A 179 22.39 -6.08 -12.89
CA LEU A 179 23.09 -4.96 -13.50
C LEU A 179 23.30 -5.17 -14.99
N VAL A 180 23.71 -6.38 -15.41
CA VAL A 180 23.91 -6.72 -16.82
C VAL A 180 22.57 -6.70 -17.57
N ALA A 181 21.52 -7.25 -16.96
CA ALA A 181 20.19 -7.24 -17.53
C ALA A 181 19.66 -5.80 -17.69
N GLU A 182 19.79 -4.98 -16.65
CA GLU A 182 19.39 -3.56 -16.69
C GLU A 182 20.15 -2.80 -17.79
N TYR A 183 21.47 -2.96 -17.85
CA TYR A 183 22.31 -2.28 -18.83
C TYR A 183 22.02 -2.72 -20.26
N ARG A 184 21.94 -4.04 -20.52
CA ARG A 184 21.77 -4.59 -21.89
C ARG A 184 20.34 -4.47 -22.40
N LEU A 185 19.34 -4.75 -21.56
CA LEU A 185 17.95 -4.79 -21.99
C LEU A 185 17.30 -3.40 -21.98
N PHE A 186 17.65 -2.59 -20.99
CA PHE A 186 16.94 -1.33 -20.71
C PHE A 186 17.82 -0.08 -20.78
N GLY A 187 19.13 -0.22 -21.05
CA GLY A 187 20.06 0.90 -21.07
C GLY A 187 19.67 2.04 -22.02
N SER A 188 19.04 1.72 -23.15
CA SER A 188 18.53 2.73 -24.09
C SER A 188 17.28 3.48 -23.59
N LEU A 189 16.54 2.90 -22.61
CA LEU A 189 15.35 3.51 -22.02
C LEU A 189 15.69 4.40 -20.84
N ILE A 190 16.78 4.09 -20.13
CA ILE A 190 17.17 4.74 -18.87
C ILE A 190 18.08 5.94 -19.12
N ARG A 191 18.88 5.89 -20.18
CA ARG A 191 19.90 6.91 -20.43
C ARG A 191 19.31 8.17 -21.05
N ARG A 192 19.74 9.30 -20.50
CA ARG A 192 19.49 10.63 -21.08
C ARG A 192 20.47 10.83 -22.24
N ASP A 193 19.95 11.30 -23.36
CA ASP A 193 20.81 11.72 -24.46
C ASP A 193 21.40 13.10 -24.15
N PRO A 194 22.71 13.22 -23.95
CA PRO A 194 23.33 14.49 -23.60
C PRO A 194 23.38 15.47 -24.79
N THR A 195 23.15 14.98 -26.01
CA THR A 195 23.20 15.79 -27.23
C THR A 195 21.88 16.53 -27.49
N GLU A 196 20.78 16.04 -26.91
CA GLU A 196 19.45 16.63 -27.07
C GLU A 196 19.24 17.80 -26.10
N ARG A 197 19.32 19.03 -26.66
CA ARG A 197 19.19 20.26 -25.82
C ARG A 197 17.78 20.55 -25.38
N ASP A 198 16.76 20.17 -26.15
CA ASP A 198 15.35 20.33 -25.80
C ASP A 198 14.55 19.06 -26.10
N PRO A 199 14.67 18.02 -25.25
CA PRO A 199 14.00 16.76 -25.47
C PRO A 199 12.48 16.92 -25.42
N ALA A 200 11.79 16.20 -26.31
CA ALA A 200 10.33 16.15 -26.32
C ALA A 200 9.81 15.69 -24.93
N TYR A 201 8.64 16.18 -24.53
CA TYR A 201 8.10 15.88 -23.21
C TYR A 201 7.96 14.36 -22.96
N MET A 202 7.57 13.60 -24.00
CA MET A 202 7.48 12.13 -23.93
C MET A 202 8.83 11.46 -23.67
N SER A 203 9.91 11.98 -24.28
CA SER A 203 11.27 11.49 -24.03
C SER A 203 11.69 11.74 -22.57
N ARG A 204 11.44 12.97 -22.05
CA ARG A 204 11.70 13.32 -20.64
C ARG A 204 10.96 12.39 -19.70
N PHE A 205 9.68 12.15 -19.98
CA PHE A 205 8.84 11.30 -19.17
C PHE A 205 9.28 9.83 -19.22
N SER A 206 9.44 9.28 -20.42
CA SER A 206 9.88 7.88 -20.61
C SER A 206 11.18 7.60 -19.85
N VAL A 207 12.16 8.48 -20.00
CA VAL A 207 13.45 8.36 -19.29
C VAL A 207 13.25 8.51 -17.78
N ALA A 208 12.44 9.46 -17.30
CA ALA A 208 12.17 9.62 -15.88
C ALA A 208 11.48 8.40 -15.27
N PHE A 209 10.48 7.85 -15.95
CA PHE A 209 9.73 6.67 -15.53
C PHE A 209 10.64 5.44 -15.45
N TRP A 210 11.28 5.09 -16.55
CA TRP A 210 12.12 3.88 -16.62
C TRP A 210 13.38 3.99 -15.75
N SER A 211 14.00 5.17 -15.67
CA SER A 211 15.15 5.40 -14.79
C SER A 211 14.80 5.38 -13.29
N THR A 212 13.54 5.42 -12.93
CA THR A 212 13.06 5.26 -11.54
C THR A 212 12.70 3.82 -11.25
N ILE A 213 11.84 3.23 -12.09
CA ILE A 213 11.24 1.92 -11.80
C ILE A 213 12.26 0.80 -11.97
N LEU A 214 13.02 0.78 -13.08
CA LEU A 214 13.92 -0.34 -13.36
C LEU A 214 15.05 -0.47 -12.32
N PRO A 215 15.79 0.59 -11.98
CA PRO A 215 16.80 0.49 -10.92
C PRO A 215 16.20 0.17 -9.54
N ALA A 216 14.99 0.69 -9.25
CA ALA A 216 14.31 0.41 -7.98
C ALA A 216 13.88 -1.06 -7.89
N LEU A 217 13.34 -1.64 -8.98
CA LEU A 217 13.01 -3.05 -9.06
C LEU A 217 14.27 -3.93 -8.99
N ALA A 218 15.34 -3.56 -9.68
CA ALA A 218 16.61 -4.29 -9.65
C ALA A 218 17.20 -4.30 -8.24
N LEU A 219 17.27 -3.14 -7.58
CA LEU A 219 17.73 -3.08 -6.19
C LEU A 219 16.78 -3.83 -5.25
N GLY A 220 15.47 -3.69 -5.40
CA GLY A 220 14.48 -4.42 -4.59
C GLY A 220 14.65 -5.92 -4.72
N ALA A 221 14.77 -6.44 -5.95
CA ALA A 221 15.01 -7.85 -6.22
C ALA A 221 16.35 -8.33 -5.61
N PHE A 222 17.40 -7.51 -5.73
CA PHE A 222 18.69 -7.79 -5.10
C PHE A 222 18.59 -7.87 -3.57
N LEU A 223 17.93 -6.91 -2.93
CA LEU A 223 17.77 -6.89 -1.47
C LEU A 223 16.96 -8.09 -0.97
N VAL A 224 15.83 -8.39 -1.64
CA VAL A 224 15.00 -9.56 -1.30
C VAL A 224 15.78 -10.86 -1.50
N ALA A 225 16.47 -11.02 -2.62
CA ALA A 225 17.26 -12.22 -2.88
C ALA A 225 18.42 -12.35 -1.89
N SER A 226 19.10 -11.24 -1.55
CA SER A 226 20.18 -11.26 -0.55
C SER A 226 19.68 -11.66 0.83
N PHE A 227 18.52 -11.11 1.25
CA PHE A 227 17.89 -11.51 2.51
C PHE A 227 17.51 -12.99 2.49
N PHE A 228 16.88 -13.46 1.41
CA PHE A 228 16.52 -14.86 1.22
C PHE A 228 17.73 -15.80 1.28
N PHE A 229 18.85 -15.45 0.65
CA PHE A 229 20.06 -16.27 0.73
C PHE A 229 20.64 -16.30 2.16
N LEU A 230 20.71 -15.15 2.83
CA LEU A 230 21.19 -15.08 4.21
C LEU A 230 20.34 -15.92 5.17
N ASP A 231 19.02 -15.91 4.96
CA ASP A 231 18.05 -16.70 5.75
C ASP A 231 18.17 -18.19 5.43
N THR A 232 18.13 -18.57 4.15
CA THR A 232 18.22 -19.98 3.69
C THR A 232 19.49 -20.67 4.18
N PHE A 233 20.62 -19.96 4.19
CA PHE A 233 21.87 -20.49 4.72
C PHE A 233 22.00 -20.39 6.24
N ASN A 234 20.93 -19.98 6.94
CA ASN A 234 20.87 -19.81 8.38
C ASN A 234 22.02 -18.92 8.91
N VAL A 235 22.32 -17.85 8.19
CA VAL A 235 23.29 -16.82 8.61
C VAL A 235 22.62 -15.82 9.55
N LEU A 236 21.32 -15.51 9.30
CA LEU A 236 20.52 -14.64 10.14
C LEU A 236 19.96 -15.42 11.33
N ARG A 237 20.33 -14.98 12.54
CA ARG A 237 19.69 -15.47 13.77
C ARG A 237 18.32 -14.80 13.93
N PRO A 238 17.36 -15.41 14.65
CA PRO A 238 16.02 -14.85 14.85
C PRO A 238 16.01 -13.47 15.51
N ASP A 239 17.02 -13.13 16.33
CA ASP A 239 17.20 -11.84 16.97
C ASP A 239 17.80 -10.77 16.03
N ILE A 240 18.49 -11.15 14.96
CA ILE A 240 19.08 -10.22 13.98
C ILE A 240 18.24 -10.08 12.70
N ALA A 241 17.48 -11.11 12.34
CA ALA A 241 16.69 -11.12 11.12
C ALA A 241 15.72 -9.91 10.98
N PRO A 242 14.97 -9.50 12.02
CA PRO A 242 14.11 -8.31 11.93
C PRO A 242 14.88 -7.02 11.69
N ILE A 243 16.06 -6.87 12.31
CA ILE A 243 16.94 -5.72 12.13
C ILE A 243 17.51 -5.70 10.71
N GLY A 244 17.96 -6.85 10.21
CA GLY A 244 18.41 -7.01 8.83
C GLY A 244 17.33 -6.67 7.80
N ALA A 245 16.11 -7.17 8.01
CA ALA A 245 14.96 -6.85 7.16
C ALA A 245 14.64 -5.35 7.16
N ALA A 246 14.69 -4.71 8.34
CA ALA A 246 14.47 -3.27 8.47
C ALA A 246 15.56 -2.45 7.77
N LEU A 247 16.82 -2.84 7.86
CA LEU A 247 17.94 -2.18 7.15
C LEU A 247 17.82 -2.31 5.63
N PHE A 248 17.45 -3.50 5.14
CA PHE A 248 17.23 -3.71 3.70
C PHE A 248 16.02 -2.92 3.21
N GLY A 249 14.92 -2.91 3.98
CA GLY A 249 13.76 -2.07 3.68
C GLY A 249 14.08 -0.58 3.65
N PHE A 250 14.86 -0.10 4.61
CA PHE A 250 15.37 1.28 4.66
C PHE A 250 16.20 1.63 3.41
N ALA A 251 17.17 0.78 3.06
CA ALA A 251 18.01 1.00 1.89
C ALA A 251 17.18 1.04 0.60
N GLY A 252 16.23 0.12 0.43
CA GLY A 252 15.32 0.08 -0.71
C GLY A 252 14.43 1.32 -0.80
N LEU A 253 13.82 1.72 0.31
CA LEU A 253 12.95 2.91 0.39
C LEU A 253 13.72 4.20 0.05
N VAL A 254 14.85 4.43 0.71
CA VAL A 254 15.66 5.64 0.47
C VAL A 254 16.16 5.70 -0.96
N PHE A 255 16.59 4.56 -1.51
CA PHE A 255 17.00 4.48 -2.91
C PHE A 255 15.84 4.80 -3.86
N PHE A 256 14.67 4.20 -3.64
CA PHE A 256 13.48 4.47 -4.47
C PHE A 256 13.11 5.95 -4.45
N VAL A 257 13.03 6.55 -3.25
CA VAL A 257 12.73 7.98 -3.09
C VAL A 257 13.81 8.84 -3.76
N ALA A 258 15.07 8.47 -3.64
CA ALA A 258 16.18 9.19 -4.28
C ALA A 258 16.08 9.13 -5.82
N MET A 259 15.75 7.97 -6.40
CA MET A 259 15.55 7.82 -7.84
C MET A 259 14.34 8.63 -8.32
N LEU A 260 13.22 8.52 -7.61
CA LEU A 260 12.01 9.29 -7.91
C LEU A 260 12.26 10.80 -7.85
N ALA A 261 12.87 11.29 -6.79
CA ALA A 261 13.19 12.70 -6.65
C ALA A 261 14.15 13.19 -7.75
N ARG A 262 15.19 12.42 -8.08
CA ARG A 262 16.11 12.74 -9.18
C ARG A 262 15.43 12.72 -10.55
N ALA A 263 14.47 11.82 -10.77
CA ALA A 263 13.72 11.73 -12.00
C ALA A 263 12.80 12.95 -12.21
N VAL A 264 12.05 13.32 -11.16
CA VAL A 264 11.07 14.43 -11.20
C VAL A 264 11.75 15.78 -11.22
N LEU A 265 12.67 15.99 -10.28
CA LEU A 265 13.30 17.29 -10.04
C LEU A 265 14.51 17.54 -10.93
N ALA A 266 15.15 16.48 -11.47
CA ALA A 266 16.32 16.52 -12.31
C ALA A 266 17.30 17.66 -11.95
N PRO A 267 17.91 17.66 -10.72
CA PRO A 267 18.64 18.79 -10.20
C PRO A 267 19.88 19.16 -11.05
N LYS A 268 20.48 18.18 -11.74
CA LYS A 268 21.67 18.34 -12.59
C LYS A 268 21.36 18.50 -14.09
N ALA A 269 20.09 18.37 -14.50
CA ALA A 269 19.70 18.40 -15.92
C ALA A 269 18.39 19.19 -16.10
N PRO A 270 18.46 20.54 -16.16
CA PRO A 270 17.28 21.39 -16.24
C PRO A 270 16.35 21.09 -17.42
N SER A 271 16.90 20.75 -18.59
CA SER A 271 16.15 20.40 -19.81
C SER A 271 15.34 19.09 -19.67
N TRP A 272 15.75 18.18 -18.79
CA TRP A 272 15.09 16.90 -18.50
C TRP A 272 14.11 16.95 -17.34
N ARG A 273 13.89 18.12 -16.75
CA ARG A 273 13.03 18.31 -15.58
C ARG A 273 11.56 18.17 -15.96
N LEU A 274 10.80 17.38 -15.21
CA LEU A 274 9.35 17.22 -15.44
C LEU A 274 8.54 18.40 -14.88
N VAL A 275 9.02 19.03 -13.82
CA VAL A 275 8.38 20.15 -13.14
C VAL A 275 9.14 21.45 -13.42
N ARG A 276 8.44 22.55 -13.68
CA ARG A 276 9.04 23.87 -13.94
C ARG A 276 9.58 24.50 -12.65
N LEU A 277 10.82 24.20 -12.31
CA LEU A 277 11.49 24.66 -11.11
C LEU A 277 12.82 25.38 -11.43
N SER A 278 13.23 26.27 -10.53
CA SER A 278 14.58 26.86 -10.58
C SER A 278 15.64 25.82 -10.22
N ASN A 279 16.91 26.01 -10.62
CA ASN A 279 17.98 25.07 -10.33
C ASN A 279 18.25 24.93 -8.84
N THR A 280 18.21 26.03 -8.09
CA THR A 280 18.36 26.04 -6.63
C THR A 280 17.19 25.32 -5.97
N GLY A 281 15.94 25.65 -6.38
CA GLY A 281 14.74 25.01 -5.84
C GLY A 281 14.69 23.50 -6.09
N ALA A 282 15.07 23.03 -7.27
CA ALA A 282 15.13 21.60 -7.57
C ALA A 282 16.16 20.85 -6.71
N ARG A 283 17.33 21.47 -6.46
CA ARG A 283 18.36 20.90 -5.59
C ARG A 283 17.91 20.85 -4.13
N ASP A 284 17.36 21.95 -3.64
CA ASP A 284 16.96 22.10 -2.24
C ASP A 284 15.76 21.18 -1.92
N LEU A 285 14.79 21.07 -2.82
CA LEU A 285 13.68 20.13 -2.70
C LEU A 285 14.16 18.67 -2.75
N ASN A 286 15.10 18.35 -3.65
CA ASN A 286 15.67 16.99 -3.70
C ASN A 286 16.36 16.63 -2.39
N PHE A 287 17.08 17.57 -1.79
CA PHE A 287 17.73 17.37 -0.50
C PHE A 287 16.68 17.20 0.62
N ALA A 288 15.65 18.05 0.67
CA ALA A 288 14.60 17.97 1.67
C ALA A 288 13.83 16.65 1.61
N VAL A 289 13.40 16.21 0.41
CA VAL A 289 12.69 14.93 0.21
C VAL A 289 13.56 13.74 0.64
N LEU A 290 14.84 13.74 0.24
CA LEU A 290 15.77 12.69 0.63
C LEU A 290 16.01 12.66 2.14
N SER A 291 16.19 13.84 2.77
CA SER A 291 16.35 13.93 4.22
C SER A 291 15.13 13.41 4.98
N MET A 292 13.91 13.74 4.53
CA MET A 292 12.69 13.19 5.12
C MET A 292 12.61 11.67 4.98
N ALA A 293 12.97 11.12 3.82
CA ALA A 293 13.00 9.67 3.61
C ALA A 293 14.02 8.97 4.51
N VAL A 294 15.20 9.57 4.68
CA VAL A 294 16.24 9.05 5.58
C VAL A 294 15.78 9.08 7.03
N VAL A 295 15.20 10.19 7.49
CA VAL A 295 14.72 10.32 8.89
C VAL A 295 13.62 9.31 9.19
N ASN A 296 12.60 9.20 8.30
CA ASN A 296 11.52 8.22 8.49
C ASN A 296 12.02 6.78 8.42
N GLY A 297 12.89 6.47 7.46
CA GLY A 297 13.45 5.14 7.32
C GLY A 297 14.35 4.76 8.49
N PHE A 298 15.11 5.72 9.04
CA PHE A 298 15.92 5.50 10.24
C PHE A 298 15.06 5.28 11.49
N ASP A 299 13.97 6.04 11.66
CA ASP A 299 13.00 5.78 12.73
C ASP A 299 12.40 4.36 12.64
N TYR A 300 12.14 3.87 11.42
CA TYR A 300 11.70 2.49 11.20
C TYR A 300 12.75 1.46 11.65
N VAL A 301 14.04 1.66 11.28
CA VAL A 301 15.13 0.77 11.70
C VAL A 301 15.31 0.79 13.22
N LEU A 302 15.33 1.98 13.84
CA LEU A 302 15.38 2.10 15.30
C LEU A 302 14.18 1.42 15.97
N GLY A 303 12.99 1.45 15.30
CA GLY A 303 11.81 0.70 15.74
C GLY A 303 12.03 -0.81 15.79
N ALA A 304 12.63 -1.37 14.74
CA ALA A 304 12.96 -2.79 14.69
C ALA A 304 13.98 -3.18 15.77
N ILE A 305 15.00 -2.34 15.99
CA ILE A 305 15.99 -2.55 17.06
C ILE A 305 15.32 -2.55 18.42
N SER A 306 14.49 -1.53 18.71
CA SER A 306 13.78 -1.41 19.99
C SER A 306 12.86 -2.59 20.29
N VAL A 307 12.15 -3.10 19.28
CA VAL A 307 11.31 -4.30 19.44
C VAL A 307 12.17 -5.53 19.73
N THR A 308 13.27 -5.70 19.02
CA THR A 308 14.16 -6.87 19.17
C THR A 308 14.88 -6.87 20.52
N LEU A 309 15.29 -5.72 21.01
CA LEU A 309 15.97 -5.59 22.32
C LEU A 309 15.00 -5.43 23.49
N SER A 310 13.67 -5.38 23.22
CA SER A 310 12.63 -5.12 24.22
C SER A 310 12.89 -3.80 24.96
N SER A 311 13.25 -2.75 24.22
CA SER A 311 13.67 -1.45 24.75
C SER A 311 12.58 -0.79 25.60
N PRO A 312 12.94 -0.05 26.63
CA PRO A 312 12.01 0.75 27.42
C PRO A 312 11.20 1.74 26.56
N VAL A 313 9.94 1.95 26.94
CA VAL A 313 9.00 2.84 26.22
C VAL A 313 9.54 4.26 26.05
N VAL A 314 10.25 4.77 27.07
CA VAL A 314 10.86 6.10 27.07
C VAL A 314 11.72 6.33 25.82
N LEU A 315 12.55 5.37 25.44
CA LEU A 315 13.40 5.47 24.26
C LEU A 315 12.58 5.45 22.96
N THR A 316 11.53 4.63 22.92
CA THR A 316 10.61 4.57 21.77
C THR A 316 9.87 5.90 21.57
N VAL A 317 9.46 6.55 22.65
CA VAL A 317 8.84 7.88 22.61
C VAL A 317 9.87 8.94 22.16
N MET A 318 11.07 8.94 22.75
CA MET A 318 12.08 9.95 22.46
C MET A 318 12.57 9.89 21.01
N LYS A 319 12.82 8.71 20.44
CA LYS A 319 13.20 8.59 19.02
C LYS A 319 12.09 9.10 18.09
N SER A 320 10.83 8.81 18.42
CA SER A 320 9.67 9.27 17.64
C SER A 320 9.48 10.77 17.74
N PHE A 321 9.73 11.35 18.93
CA PHE A 321 9.76 12.79 19.14
C PHE A 321 10.81 13.46 18.25
N VAL A 322 12.06 13.00 18.31
CA VAL A 322 13.16 13.57 17.53
C VAL A 322 12.90 13.46 16.03
N SER A 323 12.46 12.30 15.56
CA SER A 323 12.12 12.06 14.15
C SER A 323 11.02 13.02 13.67
N SER A 324 9.94 13.17 14.45
CA SER A 324 8.81 14.04 14.10
C SER A 324 9.19 15.52 14.09
N VAL A 325 9.99 15.95 15.05
CA VAL A 325 10.50 17.33 15.11
C VAL A 325 11.40 17.64 13.92
N ILE A 326 12.31 16.72 13.56
CA ILE A 326 13.17 16.88 12.38
C ILE A 326 12.34 16.98 11.09
N VAL A 327 11.36 16.09 10.90
CA VAL A 327 10.47 16.15 9.72
C VAL A 327 9.67 17.44 9.72
N GLY A 328 9.11 17.86 10.86
CA GLY A 328 8.40 19.13 11.02
C GLY A 328 9.27 20.34 10.66
N LEU A 329 10.53 20.34 11.11
CA LEU A 329 11.50 21.38 10.79
C LEU A 329 11.84 21.40 9.28
N ILE A 330 12.03 20.23 8.65
CA ILE A 330 12.28 20.15 7.20
C ILE A 330 11.10 20.73 6.43
N VAL A 331 9.85 20.34 6.77
CA VAL A 331 8.64 20.85 6.12
C VAL A 331 8.50 22.36 6.32
N PHE A 332 8.79 22.85 7.53
CA PHE A 332 8.80 24.28 7.84
C PHE A 332 9.83 25.03 6.99
N ILE A 333 11.07 24.54 6.89
CA ILE A 333 12.13 25.13 6.05
C ILE A 333 11.73 25.11 4.58
N VAL A 334 11.13 24.03 4.09
CA VAL A 334 10.64 23.90 2.69
C VAL A 334 9.65 25.01 2.36
N SER A 335 8.85 25.48 3.32
CA SER A 335 7.89 26.58 3.12
C SER A 335 8.52 27.91 2.69
N PHE A 336 9.81 28.12 3.01
CA PHE A 336 10.54 29.35 2.67
C PHE A 336 11.37 29.24 1.39
N LEU A 337 11.45 28.06 0.81
CA LEU A 337 12.17 27.85 -0.45
C LEU A 337 11.52 28.64 -1.59
N ARG A 338 12.31 28.91 -2.61
CA ARG A 338 11.89 29.59 -3.84
C ARG A 338 12.02 28.65 -5.05
N PRO A 339 11.22 27.58 -5.11
CA PRO A 339 11.42 26.56 -6.12
C PRO A 339 10.78 26.92 -7.47
N VAL A 340 9.77 27.81 -7.51
CA VAL A 340 9.02 28.11 -8.73
C VAL A 340 9.90 28.85 -9.72
N LEU A 341 9.80 28.50 -11.01
CA LEU A 341 10.58 29.11 -12.10
C LEU A 341 10.35 30.63 -12.15
N ALA A 342 11.39 31.37 -12.40
CA ALA A 342 11.32 32.83 -12.59
C ALA A 342 10.43 33.21 -13.79
N GLU A 343 9.94 34.45 -13.86
CA GLU A 343 9.14 34.93 -15.00
C GLU A 343 9.89 34.97 -16.31
N SER A 344 11.22 35.16 -16.24
CA SER A 344 12.11 35.10 -17.40
C SER A 344 12.14 33.72 -18.08
N GLY A 345 11.62 32.67 -17.42
CA GLY A 345 11.73 31.29 -17.90
C GLY A 345 13.13 30.67 -17.76
N ASP A 346 14.11 31.43 -17.26
CA ASP A 346 15.49 30.92 -17.06
C ASP A 346 15.58 30.10 -15.78
N PRO A 347 15.93 28.81 -15.87
CA PRO A 347 16.11 27.96 -14.70
C PRO A 347 17.28 28.39 -13.77
N ALA A 348 18.26 29.13 -14.30
CA ALA A 348 19.39 29.62 -13.54
C ALA A 348 19.07 30.87 -12.72
N ALA A 349 18.02 31.61 -13.10
CA ALA A 349 17.56 32.77 -12.38
C ALA A 349 17.04 32.41 -10.98
N ARG A 350 17.03 33.40 -10.07
CA ARG A 350 16.48 33.22 -8.73
C ARG A 350 14.99 32.87 -8.81
N GLY A 351 14.60 31.71 -8.29
CA GLY A 351 13.23 31.24 -8.31
C GLY A 351 12.27 32.13 -7.50
N ARG A 352 10.96 32.01 -7.81
CA ARG A 352 9.87 32.61 -7.05
C ARG A 352 9.47 31.75 -5.86
N PRO A 353 8.95 32.36 -4.78
CA PRO A 353 8.43 31.61 -3.65
C PRO A 353 7.23 30.75 -4.08
N TRP A 354 6.87 29.79 -3.22
CA TRP A 354 5.63 29.04 -3.36
C TRP A 354 4.40 29.94 -3.49
N PRO A 355 3.33 29.50 -4.15
CA PRO A 355 2.01 30.12 -4.00
C PRO A 355 1.67 30.27 -2.52
N LYS A 356 1.06 31.40 -2.15
CA LYS A 356 0.79 31.75 -0.74
C LYS A 356 0.08 30.62 0.02
N THR A 357 -0.90 29.98 -0.62
CA THR A 357 -1.65 28.85 -0.04
C THR A 357 -0.73 27.69 0.34
N LEU A 358 0.13 27.24 -0.58
CA LEU A 358 1.07 26.13 -0.32
C LEU A 358 2.12 26.50 0.74
N ALA A 359 2.66 27.72 0.68
CA ALA A 359 3.63 28.18 1.67
C ALA A 359 3.03 28.20 3.08
N VAL A 360 1.79 28.70 3.22
CA VAL A 360 1.07 28.72 4.50
C VAL A 360 0.76 27.30 4.97
N SER A 361 0.29 26.43 4.08
CA SER A 361 0.01 25.04 4.44
C SER A 361 1.26 24.31 4.96
N PHE A 362 2.41 24.43 4.27
CA PHE A 362 3.65 23.82 4.74
C PHE A 362 4.13 24.39 6.10
N ARG A 363 3.97 25.70 6.33
CA ARG A 363 4.28 26.31 7.64
C ARG A 363 3.38 25.77 8.73
N LEU A 364 2.09 25.73 8.51
CA LEU A 364 1.12 25.20 9.49
C LEU A 364 1.38 23.74 9.80
N ILE A 365 1.63 22.91 8.78
CA ILE A 365 1.97 21.50 8.96
C ILE A 365 3.28 21.35 9.76
N GLY A 366 4.34 22.06 9.37
CA GLY A 366 5.62 21.99 10.06
C GLY A 366 5.53 22.43 11.53
N ILE A 367 4.84 23.55 11.79
CA ILE A 367 4.59 24.05 13.15
C ILE A 367 3.73 23.04 13.94
N ALA A 368 2.67 22.51 13.35
CA ALA A 368 1.80 21.54 14.01
C ALA A 368 2.55 20.28 14.43
N LEU A 369 3.41 19.73 13.57
CA LEU A 369 4.25 18.57 13.91
C LEU A 369 5.16 18.85 15.10
N ILE A 370 5.82 20.01 15.12
CA ILE A 370 6.71 20.42 16.21
C ILE A 370 5.92 20.63 17.50
N LEU A 371 4.79 21.37 17.44
CA LEU A 371 3.97 21.65 18.61
C LEU A 371 3.31 20.39 19.18
N LEU A 372 2.75 19.51 18.33
CA LEU A 372 2.16 18.25 18.79
C LEU A 372 3.20 17.38 19.50
N SER A 373 4.42 17.32 18.97
CA SER A 373 5.53 16.62 19.65
C SER A 373 5.86 17.29 20.98
N ALA A 374 6.03 18.61 21.01
CA ALA A 374 6.43 19.35 22.21
C ALA A 374 5.36 19.31 23.33
N ILE A 375 4.08 19.30 22.97
CA ILE A 375 2.98 19.17 23.93
C ILE A 375 2.88 17.74 24.50
N GLY A 376 3.49 16.74 23.84
CA GLY A 376 3.47 15.35 24.32
C GLY A 376 2.62 14.38 23.46
N TYR A 377 1.97 14.86 22.40
CA TYR A 377 1.25 13.99 21.46
C TYR A 377 2.19 13.37 20.41
N VAL A 378 3.22 12.68 20.89
CA VAL A 378 4.30 12.14 20.05
C VAL A 378 3.79 11.09 19.07
N GLY A 379 2.84 10.24 19.49
CA GLY A 379 2.20 9.25 18.63
C GLY A 379 1.50 9.87 17.43
N LEU A 380 0.71 10.92 17.66
CA LEU A 380 0.01 11.67 16.61
C LEU A 380 0.99 12.37 15.68
N SER A 381 1.99 13.05 16.22
CA SER A 381 3.00 13.76 15.43
C SER A 381 3.80 12.80 14.53
N ARG A 382 4.24 11.66 15.06
CA ARG A 382 4.92 10.60 14.30
C ARG A 382 4.04 10.05 13.18
N PHE A 383 2.79 9.76 13.51
CA PHE A 383 1.81 9.30 12.51
C PHE A 383 1.69 10.30 11.37
N LEU A 384 1.42 11.57 11.67
CA LEU A 384 1.29 12.63 10.66
C LEU A 384 2.58 12.81 9.85
N ALA A 385 3.75 12.85 10.49
CA ALA A 385 5.04 13.00 9.83
C ALA A 385 5.26 11.90 8.78
N THR A 386 5.02 10.65 9.14
CA THR A 386 5.15 9.52 8.23
C THR A 386 4.13 9.60 7.08
N ARG A 387 2.86 9.93 7.38
CA ARG A 387 1.80 10.03 6.38
C ARG A 387 2.04 11.17 5.38
N ILE A 388 2.55 12.29 5.82
CA ILE A 388 2.92 13.41 4.94
C ILE A 388 3.98 12.98 3.93
N VAL A 389 5.03 12.28 4.36
CA VAL A 389 6.10 11.81 3.47
C VAL A 389 5.57 10.80 2.46
N VAL A 390 4.82 9.78 2.91
CA VAL A 390 4.24 8.77 2.03
C VAL A 390 3.23 9.38 1.06
N THR A 391 2.31 10.22 1.55
CA THR A 391 1.33 10.91 0.70
C THR A 391 2.02 11.79 -0.32
N GLY A 392 3.06 12.53 0.07
CA GLY A 392 3.86 13.34 -0.83
C GLY A 392 4.51 12.53 -1.95
N ALA A 393 5.08 11.36 -1.64
CA ALA A 393 5.67 10.45 -2.62
C ALA A 393 4.62 9.89 -3.59
N VAL A 394 3.45 9.47 -3.07
CA VAL A 394 2.35 8.96 -3.91
C VAL A 394 1.79 10.06 -4.80
N LEU A 395 1.54 11.26 -4.26
CA LEU A 395 1.07 12.42 -5.06
C LEU A 395 2.06 12.82 -6.15
N ALA A 396 3.38 12.80 -5.86
CA ALA A 396 4.40 13.03 -6.87
C ALA A 396 4.34 11.98 -7.99
N THR A 397 4.16 10.72 -7.64
CA THR A 397 4.02 9.61 -8.60
C THR A 397 2.75 9.75 -9.44
N MET A 398 1.61 10.06 -8.80
CA MET A 398 0.35 10.35 -9.49
C MET A 398 0.49 11.54 -10.46
N TYR A 399 1.13 12.61 -10.02
CA TYR A 399 1.37 13.79 -10.85
C TYR A 399 2.19 13.45 -12.11
N ILE A 400 3.22 12.61 -11.98
CA ILE A 400 3.97 12.09 -13.12
C ILE A 400 3.04 11.29 -14.04
N GLY A 401 2.21 10.41 -13.51
CA GLY A 401 1.21 9.66 -14.27
C GLY A 401 0.27 10.58 -15.06
N ILE A 402 -0.27 11.59 -14.39
CA ILE A 402 -1.17 12.59 -15.00
C ILE A 402 -0.46 13.35 -16.13
N LEU A 403 0.73 13.85 -15.89
CA LEU A 403 1.51 14.55 -16.93
C LEU A 403 1.81 13.65 -18.12
N SER A 404 1.99 12.38 -17.90
CA SER A 404 2.25 11.37 -18.93
C SER A 404 1.04 11.12 -19.79
N GLY A 405 -0.11 10.93 -19.17
CA GLY A 405 -1.37 10.79 -19.89
C GLY A 405 -1.64 12.01 -20.76
N LYS A 406 -1.40 13.22 -20.21
CA LYS A 406 -1.54 14.47 -20.98
C LYS A 406 -0.59 14.53 -22.17
N ALA A 407 0.65 14.11 -22.01
CA ALA A 407 1.65 14.13 -23.09
C ALA A 407 1.32 13.14 -24.21
N ILE A 408 0.86 11.93 -23.86
CA ILE A 408 0.46 10.89 -24.82
C ILE A 408 -0.80 11.29 -25.58
N SER A 409 -1.74 12.00 -24.93
CA SER A 409 -2.98 12.48 -25.56
C SER A 409 -2.76 13.68 -26.49
N ALA A 410 -1.58 14.29 -26.51
CA ALA A 410 -1.30 15.41 -27.40
C ALA A 410 -1.23 14.95 -28.87
N PRO A 411 -1.72 15.78 -29.83
CA PRO A 411 -1.74 15.42 -31.24
C PRO A 411 -0.35 14.99 -31.76
N ASN A 412 -0.32 13.96 -32.59
CA ASN A 412 0.87 13.34 -33.22
C ASN A 412 1.90 12.73 -32.23
N GLN A 413 1.76 12.88 -30.93
CA GLN A 413 2.76 12.40 -29.96
C GLN A 413 2.72 10.87 -29.77
N PHE A 414 1.55 10.27 -29.83
CA PHE A 414 1.41 8.81 -29.68
C PHE A 414 2.09 8.05 -30.83
N GLY A 415 1.97 8.55 -32.06
CA GLY A 415 2.63 7.96 -33.24
C GLY A 415 4.16 7.94 -33.14
N GLU A 416 4.77 8.88 -32.43
CA GLU A 416 6.21 8.93 -32.19
C GLU A 416 6.69 7.94 -31.12
N THR A 417 5.79 7.37 -30.34
CA THR A 417 6.15 6.33 -29.35
C THR A 417 6.52 5.01 -30.02
N ARG A 418 7.28 4.16 -29.33
CA ARG A 418 7.59 2.80 -29.82
C ARG A 418 6.32 1.99 -30.09
N VAL A 419 5.34 2.10 -29.18
CA VAL A 419 4.03 1.41 -29.30
C VAL A 419 3.24 1.97 -30.48
N GLY A 420 3.17 3.29 -30.63
CA GLY A 420 2.48 3.94 -31.76
C GLY A 420 3.08 3.54 -33.11
N ARG A 421 4.41 3.56 -33.23
CA ARG A 421 5.12 3.10 -34.45
C ARG A 421 4.88 1.62 -34.75
N PHE A 422 4.88 0.77 -33.71
CA PHE A 422 4.58 -0.66 -33.90
C PHE A 422 3.13 -0.86 -34.36
N LEU A 423 2.16 -0.15 -33.79
CA LEU A 423 0.75 -0.22 -34.19
C LEU A 423 0.56 0.32 -35.61
N GLN A 424 1.24 1.43 -35.96
CA GLN A 424 1.21 2.01 -37.30
C GLN A 424 1.73 1.01 -38.34
N GLN A 425 2.88 0.39 -38.09
CA GLN A 425 3.50 -0.57 -39.00
C GLN A 425 2.75 -1.89 -39.10
N ARG A 426 2.18 -2.38 -37.99
CA ARG A 426 1.54 -3.69 -37.95
C ARG A 426 0.10 -3.67 -38.46
N PHE A 427 -0.62 -2.57 -38.23
CA PHE A 427 -2.05 -2.44 -38.53
C PHE A 427 -2.34 -1.34 -39.56
N GLU A 428 -1.34 -0.71 -40.15
CA GLU A 428 -1.45 0.36 -41.17
C GLU A 428 -2.42 1.49 -40.75
N LEU A 429 -2.40 1.84 -39.44
CA LEU A 429 -3.33 2.81 -38.88
C LEU A 429 -3.11 4.21 -39.43
N ARG A 430 -4.20 4.89 -39.76
CA ARG A 430 -4.18 6.30 -40.18
C ARG A 430 -3.75 7.23 -39.03
N PRO A 431 -3.14 8.40 -39.31
CA PRO A 431 -2.74 9.34 -38.25
C PRO A 431 -3.85 9.70 -37.26
N VAL A 432 -5.09 9.88 -37.75
CA VAL A 432 -6.26 10.16 -36.90
C VAL A 432 -6.56 9.02 -35.94
N ALA A 433 -6.46 7.77 -36.39
CA ALA A 433 -6.68 6.58 -35.55
C ALA A 433 -5.59 6.46 -34.48
N LEU A 434 -4.34 6.84 -34.80
CA LEU A 434 -3.23 6.90 -33.85
C LEU A 434 -3.46 7.99 -32.77
N ASP A 435 -3.97 9.16 -33.15
CA ASP A 435 -4.31 10.21 -32.21
C ASP A 435 -5.46 9.78 -31.28
N GLN A 436 -6.49 9.11 -31.81
CA GLN A 436 -7.57 8.52 -31.00
C GLN A 436 -7.02 7.45 -30.02
N ALA A 437 -6.13 6.60 -30.49
CA ALA A 437 -5.45 5.61 -29.63
C ALA A 437 -4.59 6.32 -28.57
N GLY A 438 -3.96 7.44 -28.89
CA GLY A 438 -3.22 8.29 -27.96
C GLY A 438 -4.12 8.88 -26.86
N ILE A 439 -5.30 9.37 -27.22
CA ILE A 439 -6.29 9.89 -26.26
C ILE A 439 -6.78 8.76 -25.35
N ALA A 440 -7.10 7.58 -25.91
CA ALA A 440 -7.52 6.43 -25.14
C ALA A 440 -6.43 5.94 -24.18
N ALA A 441 -5.17 5.85 -24.66
CA ALA A 441 -4.03 5.49 -23.83
C ALA A 441 -3.77 6.52 -22.71
N GLY A 442 -3.88 7.81 -23.02
CA GLY A 442 -3.75 8.87 -22.03
C GLY A 442 -4.84 8.80 -20.94
N LEU A 443 -6.10 8.58 -21.34
CA LEU A 443 -7.19 8.39 -20.42
C LEU A 443 -6.96 7.15 -19.53
N ALA A 444 -6.50 6.04 -20.10
CA ALA A 444 -6.16 4.82 -19.35
C ALA A 444 -5.06 5.10 -18.30
N ILE A 445 -4.03 5.89 -18.64
CA ILE A 445 -2.98 6.29 -17.71
C ILE A 445 -3.54 7.17 -16.58
N TYR A 446 -4.44 8.12 -16.88
CA TYR A 446 -5.11 8.93 -15.86
C TYR A 446 -5.89 8.06 -14.88
N LEU A 447 -6.73 7.17 -15.40
CA LEU A 447 -7.53 6.27 -14.59
C LEU A 447 -6.64 5.36 -13.74
N PHE A 448 -5.57 4.83 -14.33
CA PHE A 448 -4.60 3.99 -13.60
C PHE A 448 -3.89 4.77 -12.48
N ALA A 449 -3.42 5.99 -12.76
CA ALA A 449 -2.76 6.81 -11.74
C ALA A 449 -3.68 7.13 -10.56
N ILE A 450 -4.95 7.41 -10.82
CA ILE A 450 -5.95 7.66 -9.77
C ILE A 450 -6.34 6.36 -9.07
N ALA A 451 -6.63 5.29 -9.82
CA ALA A 451 -7.09 4.01 -9.30
C ALA A 451 -6.03 3.30 -8.42
N VAL A 452 -4.75 3.57 -8.67
CA VAL A 452 -3.66 3.05 -7.83
C VAL A 452 -3.27 4.05 -6.73
N GLY A 453 -3.14 5.31 -7.08
CA GLY A 453 -2.62 6.32 -6.16
C GLY A 453 -3.59 6.64 -5.02
N LEU A 454 -4.88 6.78 -5.29
CA LEU A 454 -5.87 7.08 -4.26
C LEU A 454 -5.99 5.96 -3.21
N PRO A 455 -6.13 4.67 -3.56
CA PRO A 455 -6.09 3.59 -2.59
C PRO A 455 -4.78 3.54 -1.78
N LEU A 456 -3.63 3.76 -2.39
CA LEU A 456 -2.35 3.79 -1.67
C LEU A 456 -2.32 4.90 -0.61
N ILE A 457 -2.87 6.09 -0.91
CA ILE A 457 -3.02 7.16 0.09
C ILE A 457 -3.96 6.68 1.20
N LEU A 458 -5.14 6.19 0.88
CA LEU A 458 -6.13 5.76 1.86
C LEU A 458 -5.58 4.63 2.76
N ILE A 459 -4.95 3.62 2.19
CA ILE A 459 -4.28 2.55 2.96
C ILE A 459 -3.19 3.15 3.86
N SER A 460 -2.40 4.09 3.35
CA SER A 460 -1.40 4.76 4.17
C SER A 460 -2.01 5.50 5.36
N TRP A 461 -3.21 6.02 5.27
CA TRP A 461 -3.95 6.70 6.36
C TRP A 461 -4.71 5.75 7.28
N GLY A 462 -4.60 4.44 7.08
CA GLY A 462 -5.15 3.43 7.98
C GLY A 462 -6.47 2.80 7.51
N PHE A 463 -6.95 3.14 6.30
CA PHE A 463 -8.10 2.43 5.71
C PHE A 463 -7.70 1.00 5.36
N GLN A 464 -8.60 0.05 5.59
CA GLN A 464 -8.33 -1.35 5.26
C GLN A 464 -8.46 -1.58 3.76
N PRO A 465 -7.60 -2.40 3.14
CA PRO A 465 -7.71 -2.74 1.72
C PRO A 465 -9.07 -3.32 1.34
N ARG A 466 -9.68 -4.08 2.25
CA ARG A 466 -11.01 -4.69 2.05
C ARG A 466 -12.13 -3.66 2.00
N ASP A 467 -12.08 -2.62 2.84
CA ASP A 467 -13.07 -1.55 2.82
C ASP A 467 -13.03 -0.81 1.47
N LEU A 468 -11.81 -0.65 0.93
CA LEU A 468 -11.60 -0.05 -0.39
C LEU A 468 -12.07 -0.97 -1.52
N GLU A 469 -11.89 -2.27 -1.40
CA GLU A 469 -12.41 -3.26 -2.35
C GLU A 469 -13.94 -3.22 -2.40
N ILE A 470 -14.60 -3.24 -1.25
CA ILE A 470 -16.05 -3.13 -1.15
C ILE A 470 -16.53 -1.78 -1.71
N TRP A 471 -15.86 -0.68 -1.37
CA TRP A 471 -16.19 0.63 -1.90
C TRP A 471 -16.03 0.69 -3.42
N LEU A 472 -14.95 0.14 -3.97
CA LEU A 472 -14.72 0.07 -5.42
C LEU A 472 -15.80 -0.78 -6.11
N ILE A 473 -16.09 -1.96 -5.57
CA ILE A 473 -17.17 -2.81 -6.12
C ILE A 473 -18.49 -2.05 -6.12
N ASN A 474 -18.86 -1.39 -5.04
CA ASN A 474 -20.10 -0.64 -4.95
C ASN A 474 -20.16 0.54 -5.94
N VAL A 475 -19.04 1.25 -6.15
CA VAL A 475 -18.95 2.33 -7.15
C VAL A 475 -19.13 1.80 -8.57
N PHE A 476 -18.62 0.60 -8.87
CA PHE A 476 -18.74 0.01 -10.21
C PHE A 476 -20.02 -0.79 -10.43
N THR A 477 -20.64 -1.31 -9.36
CA THR A 477 -21.87 -2.12 -9.47
C THR A 477 -23.14 -1.34 -9.21
N GLU A 478 -23.11 -0.33 -8.32
CA GLU A 478 -24.29 0.45 -7.93
C GLU A 478 -23.98 1.94 -7.90
N ILE A 479 -24.32 2.63 -8.99
CA ILE A 479 -24.38 4.11 -8.97
C ILE A 479 -25.78 4.52 -8.53
N ASN A 480 -25.93 4.87 -7.26
CA ASN A 480 -27.17 5.42 -6.73
C ASN A 480 -27.17 6.95 -6.92
N ILE A 481 -27.93 7.43 -7.89
CA ILE A 481 -28.18 8.88 -8.08
C ILE A 481 -29.63 9.17 -7.63
N GLY A 482 -29.78 9.55 -6.36
CA GLY A 482 -31.10 9.80 -5.77
C GLY A 482 -31.93 8.51 -5.67
N THR A 483 -33.10 8.50 -6.28
CA THR A 483 -34.02 7.34 -6.31
C THR A 483 -33.74 6.37 -7.45
N ILE A 484 -32.78 6.66 -8.33
CA ILE A 484 -32.46 5.84 -9.51
C ILE A 484 -31.22 4.99 -9.21
N ARG A 485 -31.36 3.67 -9.24
CA ARG A 485 -30.28 2.71 -9.19
C ARG A 485 -29.84 2.38 -10.61
N ILE A 486 -28.63 2.77 -10.98
CA ILE A 486 -28.02 2.43 -12.27
C ILE A 486 -26.98 1.35 -11.99
N SER A 487 -27.26 0.10 -12.38
CA SER A 487 -26.28 -0.99 -12.39
C SER A 487 -25.55 -0.97 -13.73
N ILE A 488 -24.21 -0.79 -13.71
CA ILE A 488 -23.38 -0.80 -14.92
C ILE A 488 -23.24 -2.22 -15.47
N PHE A 489 -23.33 -3.23 -14.62
CA PHE A 489 -23.42 -4.64 -15.00
C PHE A 489 -24.86 -5.10 -14.76
N GLY A 490 -25.76 -4.76 -15.69
CA GLY A 490 -27.11 -5.24 -15.67
C GLY A 490 -27.12 -6.77 -15.69
N ASP A 491 -27.70 -7.36 -14.66
CA ASP A 491 -27.98 -8.79 -14.62
C ASP A 491 -28.90 -9.14 -15.80
N ARG A 492 -28.38 -9.90 -16.78
CA ARG A 492 -29.11 -10.37 -17.97
C ARG A 492 -30.14 -11.42 -17.63
N LYS A 493 -30.73 -11.44 -16.44
CA LYS A 493 -31.72 -12.40 -15.99
C LYS A 493 -32.92 -11.73 -15.33
N SER A 494 -33.64 -10.90 -16.08
CA SER A 494 -35.05 -10.65 -15.75
C SER A 494 -35.81 -10.10 -16.97
N VAL A 495 -35.95 -10.93 -18.00
CA VAL A 495 -37.08 -10.87 -18.95
C VAL A 495 -37.39 -12.31 -19.27
N VAL A 496 -38.29 -12.92 -18.56
CA VAL A 496 -39.47 -13.70 -18.94
C VAL A 496 -40.28 -13.95 -17.67
#